data_3c438893e396e4ac51b2b4ec8eb0f6d4
#
_entry.id   3c438893e396e4ac51b2b4ec8eb0f6d4
#
_cell.length_a   1.000
_cell.length_b   1.000
_cell.length_c   1.000
_cell.angle_alpha   90.00
_cell.angle_beta   90.00
_cell.angle_gamma   90.00
#
_symmetry.space_group_name_H-M   'P 1'
#
loop_
_entity.id
_entity.type
_entity.pdbx_description
1 polymer ?
#
loop_
_entity_poly.entity_id
_entity_poly.type
_entity_poly.pdbx_seq_one_letter_code
_entity_poly.pdbx_strand_id
1 'polypeptide(L)'
;MQPFVRLTAVAVPFDTPDIDTDMLIPQRFLRKPLTAGYRNFLFFNDRFDAQGSEIADFILHRAPYKGAQIFVTGPNFGCGSTREGAVYAVTDFGVRAVIAPSFGAF
;
A
#
# COMPACT_ATOMS: atom_id res chain seq x y z
N MET A 1 18.18 -8.12 2.75
CA MET A 1 17.59 -7.20 1.76
C MET A 1 18.64 -6.93 0.67
N GLN A 2 18.24 -7.05 -0.57
CA GLN A 2 19.15 -6.75 -1.68
C GLN A 2 19.35 -5.23 -1.79
N PRO A 3 20.57 -4.79 -2.11
CA PRO A 3 20.79 -3.38 -2.37
C PRO A 3 19.92 -2.88 -3.53
N PHE A 4 19.36 -1.69 -3.36
CA PHE A 4 18.60 -1.07 -4.43
C PHE A 4 19.57 -0.35 -5.36
N VAL A 5 19.76 -0.88 -6.55
CA VAL A 5 20.64 -0.30 -7.56
C VAL A 5 19.84 0.37 -8.66
N ARG A 6 18.83 -0.34 -9.17
CA ARG A 6 17.98 0.15 -10.26
C ARG A 6 16.66 -0.61 -10.24
N LEU A 7 15.55 0.11 -10.46
CA LEU A 7 14.24 -0.51 -10.58
C LEU A 7 13.53 0.02 -11.83
N THR A 8 13.14 -0.90 -12.71
CA THR A 8 12.28 -0.59 -13.85
C THR A 8 10.99 -1.38 -13.65
N ALA A 9 9.89 -0.69 -13.38
CA ALA A 9 8.62 -1.33 -13.06
C ALA A 9 7.47 -0.37 -13.33
N VAL A 10 6.25 -0.91 -13.30
CA VAL A 10 5.04 -0.10 -13.42
C VAL A 10 4.85 0.75 -12.18
N ALA A 11 4.63 2.05 -12.37
CA ALA A 11 4.29 2.99 -11.31
C ALA A 11 2.81 3.27 -11.33
N VAL A 12 2.17 3.23 -10.15
CA VAL A 12 0.76 3.56 -10.01
C VAL A 12 0.61 4.96 -9.42
N PRO A 13 -0.13 5.86 -10.10
CA PRO A 13 -0.34 7.21 -9.59
C PRO A 13 -1.53 7.25 -8.63
N PHE A 14 -1.25 7.35 -7.33
CA PHE A 14 -2.26 7.67 -6.33
C PHE A 14 -2.29 9.18 -6.15
N ASP A 15 -3.16 9.86 -6.87
CA ASP A 15 -3.28 11.32 -6.78
C ASP A 15 -4.11 11.69 -5.54
N THR A 16 -3.64 11.27 -4.38
CA THR A 16 -4.32 11.43 -3.11
C THR A 16 -3.32 11.88 -2.05
N PRO A 17 -3.56 13.01 -1.36
CA PRO A 17 -2.75 13.36 -0.20
C PRO A 17 -3.15 12.56 1.03
N ASP A 18 -2.30 12.58 2.04
CA ASP A 18 -2.60 12.06 3.38
C ASP A 18 -3.05 10.60 3.38
N ILE A 19 -2.38 9.76 2.58
CA ILE A 19 -2.61 8.31 2.65
C ILE A 19 -2.05 7.84 3.98
N ASP A 20 -2.92 7.63 4.96
CA ASP A 20 -2.52 7.30 6.32
C ASP A 20 -2.31 5.81 6.52
N THR A 21 -1.72 5.46 7.66
CA THR A 21 -1.41 4.06 7.97
C THR A 21 -2.65 3.19 8.12
N ASP A 22 -3.81 3.76 8.51
CA ASP A 22 -5.06 3.01 8.60
C ASP A 22 -5.65 2.70 7.22
N MET A 23 -5.38 3.54 6.23
CA MET A 23 -5.70 3.22 4.83
C MET A 23 -4.82 2.09 4.31
N LEU A 24 -3.52 2.14 4.64
CA LEU A 24 -2.57 1.12 4.20
C LEU A 24 -2.87 -0.24 4.82
N ILE A 25 -3.22 -0.27 6.11
CA ILE A 25 -3.66 -1.48 6.79
C ILE A 25 -4.69 -1.13 7.86
N PRO A 26 -5.95 -1.58 7.73
CA PRO A 26 -6.95 -1.37 8.78
C PRO A 26 -6.51 -1.97 10.10
N GLN A 27 -6.80 -1.28 11.20
CA GLN A 27 -6.37 -1.66 12.54
C GLN A 27 -6.72 -3.10 12.92
N ARG A 28 -7.85 -3.60 12.45
CA ARG A 28 -8.32 -4.96 12.78
C ARG A 28 -7.38 -6.06 12.31
N PHE A 29 -6.44 -5.77 11.40
CA PHE A 29 -5.49 -6.75 10.89
C PHE A 29 -4.14 -6.70 11.60
N LEU A 30 -3.90 -5.74 12.49
CA LEU A 30 -2.56 -5.53 13.09
C LEU A 30 -2.10 -6.65 14.01
N ARG A 31 -3.03 -7.48 14.49
CA ARG A 31 -2.70 -8.61 15.36
C ARG A 31 -2.48 -9.92 14.60
N LYS A 32 -2.61 -9.89 13.28
CA LYS A 32 -2.40 -11.08 12.48
C LYS A 32 -0.91 -11.43 12.44
N PRO A 33 -0.55 -12.72 12.44
CA PRO A 33 0.85 -13.11 12.29
C PRO A 33 1.37 -12.78 10.89
N LEU A 34 2.67 -12.62 10.73
CA LEU A 34 3.28 -12.29 9.43
C LEU A 34 2.96 -13.34 8.36
N THR A 35 2.70 -14.58 8.78
CA THR A 35 2.33 -15.67 7.87
C THR A 35 0.92 -15.56 7.32
N ALA A 36 0.11 -14.62 7.82
CA ALA A 36 -1.27 -14.44 7.35
C ALA A 36 -1.37 -13.80 5.97
N GLY A 37 -0.24 -13.34 5.39
CA GLY A 37 -0.25 -12.71 4.07
C GLY A 37 -0.66 -11.25 4.12
N TYR A 38 0.20 -10.39 4.62
CA TYR A 38 -0.12 -8.96 4.78
C TYR A 38 -0.42 -8.27 3.45
N ARG A 39 0.05 -8.81 2.32
CA ARG A 39 -0.33 -8.30 1.00
C ARG A 39 -1.83 -8.24 0.79
N ASN A 40 -2.57 -9.12 1.44
CA ASN A 40 -4.03 -9.18 1.31
C ASN A 40 -4.72 -8.10 2.11
N PHE A 41 -4.02 -7.45 3.06
CA PHE A 41 -4.59 -6.42 3.91
C PHE A 41 -4.32 -5.00 3.41
N LEU A 42 -3.38 -4.83 2.48
CA LEU A 42 -3.05 -3.52 1.93
C LEU A 42 -4.29 -2.88 1.30
N PHE A 43 -4.62 -1.66 1.72
CA PHE A 43 -5.81 -0.94 1.25
C PHE A 43 -7.09 -1.77 1.30
N PHE A 44 -7.23 -2.61 2.33
CA PHE A 44 -8.32 -3.61 2.35
C PHE A 44 -9.69 -2.97 2.21
N ASN A 45 -9.94 -1.85 2.90
CA ASN A 45 -11.25 -1.19 2.85
C ASN A 45 -11.52 -0.50 1.50
N ASP A 46 -10.48 -0.23 0.73
CA ASP A 46 -10.62 0.38 -0.60
C ASP A 46 -10.65 -0.67 -1.72
N ARG A 47 -10.08 -1.84 -1.46
CA ARG A 47 -10.00 -2.93 -2.46
C ARG A 47 -11.21 -3.84 -2.43
N PHE A 48 -11.87 -3.99 -1.29
CA PHE A 48 -12.94 -4.97 -1.10
C PHE A 48 -14.17 -4.30 -0.52
N ASP A 49 -15.35 -4.72 -0.98
CA ASP A 49 -16.61 -4.26 -0.44
C ASP A 49 -17.01 -5.04 0.81
N ALA A 50 -18.21 -4.75 1.36
CA ALA A 50 -18.69 -5.39 2.58
C ALA A 50 -18.90 -6.90 2.43
N GLN A 51 -19.07 -7.39 1.21
CA GLN A 51 -19.21 -8.82 0.93
C GLN A 51 -17.90 -9.51 0.62
N GLY A 52 -16.78 -8.77 0.67
CA GLY A 52 -15.46 -9.33 0.37
C GLY A 52 -15.14 -9.42 -1.11
N SER A 53 -15.94 -8.80 -1.97
CA SER A 53 -15.69 -8.77 -3.41
C SER A 53 -14.79 -7.61 -3.79
N GLU A 54 -13.93 -7.81 -4.79
CA GLU A 54 -13.04 -6.75 -5.27
C GLU A 54 -13.83 -5.59 -5.84
N ILE A 55 -13.45 -4.37 -5.44
CA ILE A 55 -13.97 -3.14 -6.03
C ILE A 55 -13.18 -2.89 -7.32
N ALA A 56 -13.81 -3.18 -8.46
CA ALA A 56 -13.12 -3.17 -9.76
C ALA A 56 -12.53 -1.81 -10.13
N ASP A 57 -13.14 -0.73 -9.66
CA ASP A 57 -12.68 0.62 -9.97
C ASP A 57 -11.46 1.06 -9.15
N PHE A 58 -11.07 0.31 -8.13
CA PHE A 58 -9.88 0.66 -7.37
C PHE A 58 -8.64 0.52 -8.25
N ILE A 59 -7.76 1.51 -8.18
CA ILE A 59 -6.66 1.64 -9.15
C ILE A 59 -5.75 0.41 -9.19
N LEU A 60 -5.50 -0.25 -8.05
CA LEU A 60 -4.65 -1.45 -8.02
C LEU A 60 -5.30 -2.69 -8.63
N HIS A 61 -6.61 -2.65 -8.89
CA HIS A 61 -7.32 -3.74 -9.55
C HIS A 61 -7.39 -3.55 -11.07
N ARG A 62 -6.97 -2.39 -11.56
CA ARG A 62 -7.04 -2.07 -13.00
C ARG A 62 -5.72 -2.30 -13.69
N ALA A 63 -5.78 -2.91 -14.88
CA ALA A 63 -4.62 -2.92 -15.75
C ALA A 63 -4.33 -1.49 -16.21
N PRO A 64 -3.06 -1.06 -16.33
CA PRO A 64 -1.83 -1.82 -16.19
C PRO A 64 -1.25 -1.85 -14.76
N TYR A 65 -1.99 -1.36 -13.74
CA TYR A 65 -1.45 -1.14 -12.40
C TYR A 65 -1.47 -2.37 -11.52
N LYS A 66 -2.15 -3.40 -11.93
CA LYS A 66 -2.17 -4.67 -11.21
C LYS A 66 -0.74 -5.22 -11.15
N GLY A 67 -0.22 -5.40 -9.94
CA GLY A 67 1.18 -5.81 -9.76
C GLY A 67 2.21 -4.70 -9.84
N ALA A 68 1.80 -3.43 -9.78
CA ALA A 68 2.73 -2.31 -9.75
C ALA A 68 3.66 -2.38 -8.54
N GLN A 69 4.92 -1.99 -8.74
CA GLN A 69 5.95 -2.04 -7.70
C GLN A 69 6.40 -0.65 -7.24
N ILE A 70 5.86 0.40 -7.83
CA ILE A 70 6.19 1.79 -7.48
C ILE A 70 4.88 2.53 -7.23
N PHE A 71 4.77 3.17 -6.06
CA PHE A 71 3.68 4.08 -5.76
C PHE A 71 4.14 5.52 -5.96
N VAL A 72 3.38 6.29 -6.74
CA VAL A 72 3.55 7.73 -6.83
C VAL A 72 2.34 8.36 -6.18
N THR A 73 2.53 9.10 -5.10
CA THR A 73 1.43 9.56 -4.25
C THR A 73 1.45 11.07 -4.07
N GLY A 74 0.38 11.61 -3.50
CA GLY A 74 0.33 12.97 -3.00
C GLY A 74 1.18 13.16 -1.74
N PRO A 75 1.18 14.37 -1.16
CA PRO A 75 2.01 14.64 0.02
C PRO A 75 1.54 13.88 1.25
N ASN A 76 2.45 13.77 2.23
CA ASN A 76 2.20 13.21 3.55
C ASN A 76 1.81 11.73 3.53
N PHE A 77 2.43 10.94 2.66
CA PHE A 77 2.21 9.49 2.60
C PHE A 77 2.66 8.82 3.90
N GLY A 78 1.82 7.93 4.41
CA GLY A 78 2.14 7.19 5.63
C GLY A 78 1.91 7.98 6.92
N CYS A 79 1.11 9.03 6.87
CA CYS A 79 0.76 9.81 8.06
C CYS A 79 -0.09 9.00 9.04
N GLY A 80 -0.31 9.55 10.23
CA GLY A 80 -1.07 8.89 11.27
C GLY A 80 -0.17 8.11 12.23
N SER A 81 -0.75 7.15 12.94
CA SER A 81 -0.02 6.36 13.93
C SER A 81 1.05 5.48 13.26
N THR A 82 2.23 5.43 13.87
CA THR A 82 3.29 4.55 13.40
C THR A 82 2.87 3.09 13.57
N ARG A 83 2.87 2.34 12.47
CA ARG A 83 2.47 0.93 12.46
C ARG A 83 3.41 0.11 11.59
N GLU A 84 4.10 -0.84 12.19
CA GLU A 84 4.95 -1.76 11.43
C GLU A 84 4.12 -2.58 10.44
N GLY A 85 2.86 -2.90 10.77
CA GLY A 85 1.97 -3.62 9.88
C GLY A 85 1.75 -2.93 8.54
N ALA A 86 1.76 -1.60 8.52
CA ALA A 86 1.64 -0.85 7.27
C ALA A 86 2.85 -1.11 6.37
N VAL A 87 4.06 -1.13 6.94
CA VAL A 87 5.28 -1.44 6.20
C VAL A 87 5.21 -2.87 5.66
N TYR A 88 4.79 -3.82 6.48
CA TYR A 88 4.66 -5.22 6.05
C TYR A 88 3.65 -5.37 4.92
N ALA A 89 2.51 -4.68 4.99
CA ALA A 89 1.49 -4.76 3.95
C ALA A 89 2.01 -4.22 2.62
N VAL A 90 2.68 -3.07 2.64
CA VAL A 90 3.25 -2.44 1.44
C VAL A 90 4.34 -3.33 0.84
N THR A 91 5.28 -3.79 1.65
CA THR A 91 6.41 -4.59 1.15
C THR A 91 5.98 -5.98 0.71
N ASP A 92 5.07 -6.63 1.43
CA ASP A 92 4.58 -7.96 1.05
C ASP A 92 3.75 -7.92 -0.23
N PHE A 93 3.08 -6.81 -0.50
CA PHE A 93 2.35 -6.61 -1.76
C PHE A 93 3.30 -6.57 -2.96
N GLY A 94 4.57 -6.24 -2.73
CA GLY A 94 5.58 -6.18 -3.78
C GLY A 94 6.05 -4.77 -4.12
N VAL A 95 5.64 -3.77 -3.35
CA VAL A 95 6.04 -2.39 -3.57
C VAL A 95 7.51 -2.22 -3.19
N ARG A 96 8.32 -1.69 -4.12
CA ARG A 96 9.74 -1.49 -3.97
C ARG A 96 10.12 -0.04 -3.74
N ALA A 97 9.27 0.90 -4.15
CA ALA A 97 9.55 2.32 -4.02
C ALA A 97 8.25 3.11 -3.88
N VAL A 98 8.30 4.16 -3.08
CA VAL A 98 7.23 5.14 -2.95
C VAL A 98 7.81 6.50 -3.22
N ILE A 99 7.21 7.24 -4.16
CA ILE A 99 7.61 8.59 -4.53
C ILE A 99 6.49 9.53 -4.12
N ALA A 100 6.80 10.48 -3.24
CA ALA A 100 5.84 11.43 -2.72
C ALA A 100 6.54 12.77 -2.46
N PRO A 101 5.81 13.91 -2.52
CA PRO A 101 6.38 15.21 -2.14
C PRO A 101 6.82 15.26 -0.68
N SER A 102 6.16 14.52 0.20
CA SER A 102 6.52 14.41 1.60
C SER A 102 5.97 13.12 2.20
N PHE A 103 6.49 12.74 3.35
CA PHE A 103 6.10 11.53 4.06
C PHE A 103 5.68 11.87 5.49
N GLY A 104 4.77 11.06 6.04
CA GLY A 104 4.46 11.10 7.45
C GLY A 104 5.62 10.56 8.28
N ALA A 105 5.56 10.79 9.59
CA ALA A 105 6.57 10.31 10.53
C ALA A 105 6.32 8.84 10.90
N PHE A 106 6.90 7.94 10.16
CA PHE A 106 6.86 6.52 10.55
C PHE A 106 8.04 5.76 9.98
#